data_e6f0ad64925d7000291ab390e5ed65be
#
_entry.id   e6f0ad64925d7000291ab390e5ed65be
#
_cell.length_a   1.000
_cell.length_b   1.000
_cell.length_c   1.000
_cell.angle_alpha   90.00
_cell.angle_beta   90.00
_cell.angle_gamma   90.00
#
_symmetry.space_group_name_H-M   'P 1'
#
loop_
_entity.id
_entity.type
_entity.pdbx_description
1 polymer ?
#
loop_
_entity_poly.entity_id
_entity_poly.type
_entity_poly.pdbx_seq_one_letter_code
_entity_poly.pdbx_strand_id
1 'polypeptide(L)'
;MKRMKKIMALMLAAIMMMAMSVTAFAAEGATPAAAGANTLTVNVKSGAGVPTQTLKDQTIYLYKLFDVTESGTTGSKNYAYTVNTDYKTALVSVLTSLRTSVPTIPEVTESSTDEQFSKAVASLETAGKVQDFANDFTTYALTHSPKLEATAHSEKLGDVTSYKFTSLDAGYYLVYVTGGKSIQSSLLTVDNEHTTVDLKTEAPSIEKIANKETVNIGDVVTYTVK
;
A
#
# COMPACT_ATOMS: atom_id res chain seq x y z
N MET A 1 21.34 3.42 -2.06
CA MET A 1 19.95 3.22 -2.49
C MET A 1 19.40 1.79 -2.28
N LYS A 2 20.12 0.69 -2.59
CA LYS A 2 19.63 -0.69 -2.33
C LYS A 2 19.37 -1.03 -0.85
N ARG A 3 20.07 -0.41 0.10
CA ARG A 3 19.93 -0.69 1.55
C ARG A 3 18.69 -0.03 2.19
N MET A 4 18.26 1.13 1.70
CA MET A 4 17.07 1.82 2.23
C MET A 4 15.75 1.17 1.78
N LYS A 5 15.70 0.60 0.55
CA LYS A 5 14.54 -0.18 0.08
C LYS A 5 14.30 -1.42 0.95
N LYS A 6 15.40 -2.05 1.43
CA LYS A 6 15.32 -3.21 2.33
C LYS A 6 14.82 -2.85 3.74
N ILE A 7 15.14 -1.66 4.24
CA ILE A 7 14.76 -1.22 5.60
C ILE A 7 13.27 -0.85 5.66
N MET A 8 12.70 -0.24 4.61
CA MET A 8 11.26 0.05 4.57
C MET A 8 10.39 -1.21 4.38
N ALA A 9 10.84 -2.16 3.56
CA ALA A 9 10.19 -3.46 3.47
C ALA A 9 10.27 -4.21 4.81
N LEU A 10 11.39 -4.11 5.54
CA LEU A 10 11.61 -4.79 6.82
C LEU A 10 10.70 -4.24 7.94
N MET A 11 10.40 -2.93 7.96
CA MET A 11 9.47 -2.37 8.95
C MET A 11 8.02 -2.81 8.71
N LEU A 12 7.60 -2.91 7.45
CA LEU A 12 6.23 -3.32 7.12
C LEU A 12 5.95 -4.78 7.53
N ALA A 13 6.92 -5.60 7.46
CA ALA A 13 6.82 -7.03 7.67
C ALA A 13 7.08 -7.51 9.08
N ALA A 14 7.87 -6.80 9.84
CA ALA A 14 8.02 -7.09 11.27
C ALA A 14 6.65 -7.05 11.98
N ILE A 15 5.68 -6.31 11.43
CA ILE A 15 4.32 -6.22 11.95
C ILE A 15 3.50 -7.47 11.63
N MET A 16 3.68 -8.08 10.45
CA MET A 16 2.96 -9.33 10.10
C MET A 16 3.58 -10.59 10.73
N MET A 17 4.90 -10.64 10.92
CA MET A 17 5.55 -11.84 11.48
C MET A 17 5.23 -12.07 12.97
N MET A 18 4.89 -11.04 13.74
CA MET A 18 4.47 -11.21 15.13
C MET A 18 3.06 -11.78 15.28
N ALA A 19 2.25 -11.75 14.20
CA ALA A 19 0.86 -12.24 14.23
C ALA A 19 0.70 -13.75 14.00
N MET A 20 1.76 -14.47 13.64
CA MET A 20 1.64 -15.88 13.21
C MET A 20 1.62 -16.91 14.34
N SER A 21 1.57 -16.53 15.60
CA SER A 21 1.55 -17.45 16.74
C SER A 21 0.18 -17.66 17.36
N VAL A 22 -0.89 -17.26 16.70
CA VAL A 22 -2.23 -17.47 17.28
C VAL A 22 -2.91 -18.66 16.61
N THR A 23 -2.75 -19.83 17.20
CA THR A 23 -3.82 -20.84 17.22
C THR A 23 -5.10 -20.15 17.66
N ALA A 24 -6.20 -20.42 16.95
CA ALA A 24 -7.53 -19.91 17.29
C ALA A 24 -7.93 -20.30 18.70
N PHE A 25 -7.45 -19.58 19.69
CA PHE A 25 -8.07 -19.51 20.99
C PHE A 25 -9.04 -18.32 20.95
N ALA A 26 -10.32 -18.61 21.03
CA ALA A 26 -11.27 -17.66 21.53
C ALA A 26 -10.82 -17.28 22.96
N ALA A 27 -9.90 -16.32 23.07
CA ALA A 27 -9.52 -15.76 24.34
C ALA A 27 -10.72 -14.94 24.83
N GLU A 28 -11.37 -15.39 25.87
CA GLU A 28 -12.26 -14.55 26.67
C GLU A 28 -11.47 -13.26 26.98
N GLY A 29 -11.88 -12.15 26.39
CA GLY A 29 -11.26 -10.83 26.58
C GLY A 29 -10.74 -10.13 25.33
N ALA A 30 -10.81 -10.71 24.13
CA ALA A 30 -10.53 -9.96 22.90
C ALA A 30 -11.67 -8.95 22.68
N THR A 31 -11.41 -7.69 22.97
CA THR A 31 -12.35 -6.61 22.61
C THR A 31 -12.18 -6.34 21.13
N PRO A 32 -13.25 -6.42 20.30
CA PRO A 32 -13.16 -5.92 18.93
C PRO A 32 -12.69 -4.47 18.98
N ALA A 33 -11.73 -4.11 18.14
CA ALA A 33 -11.34 -2.71 17.99
C ALA A 33 -12.58 -1.89 17.69
N ALA A 34 -12.74 -0.74 18.36
CA ALA A 34 -13.94 0.08 18.20
C ALA A 34 -14.08 0.49 16.72
N ALA A 35 -15.22 0.15 16.12
CA ALA A 35 -15.52 0.47 14.74
C ALA A 35 -15.38 1.98 14.51
N GLY A 36 -14.69 2.39 13.44
CA GLY A 36 -14.52 3.78 13.07
C GLY A 36 -13.63 4.61 14.01
N ALA A 37 -12.84 3.98 14.89
CA ALA A 37 -12.03 4.72 15.88
C ALA A 37 -10.65 5.13 15.38
N ASN A 38 -10.16 4.54 14.27
CA ASN A 38 -8.79 4.73 13.83
C ASN A 38 -8.67 5.85 12.78
N THR A 39 -7.45 6.30 12.62
CA THR A 39 -7.10 7.32 11.62
C THR A 39 -5.89 6.86 10.83
N LEU A 40 -5.79 7.30 9.57
CA LEU A 40 -4.60 7.09 8.73
C LEU A 40 -4.19 8.40 8.08
N THR A 41 -2.97 8.83 8.33
CA THR A 41 -2.36 9.97 7.65
C THR A 41 -1.46 9.45 6.53
N VAL A 42 -1.78 9.82 5.31
CA VAL A 42 -0.98 9.53 4.11
C VAL A 42 -0.11 10.74 3.82
N ASN A 43 1.20 10.59 3.90
CA ASN A 43 2.16 11.64 3.61
C ASN A 43 2.88 11.35 2.29
N VAL A 44 3.23 12.42 1.58
CA VAL A 44 4.16 12.37 0.46
C VAL A 44 5.53 12.83 0.94
N LYS A 45 6.54 11.95 0.82
CA LYS A 45 7.92 12.31 1.14
C LYS A 45 8.71 12.61 -0.12
N SER A 46 9.24 13.82 -0.18
CA SER A 46 10.28 14.19 -1.14
C SER A 46 11.63 13.61 -0.70
N GLY A 47 12.42 13.09 -1.64
CA GLY A 47 13.80 12.71 -1.39
C GLY A 47 14.71 13.95 -1.25
N ALA A 48 15.88 13.80 -0.63
CA ALA A 48 16.87 14.88 -0.60
C ALA A 48 17.27 15.27 -2.04
N GLY A 49 17.17 16.56 -2.37
CA GLY A 49 17.49 17.10 -3.70
C GLY A 49 16.35 16.95 -4.73
N VAL A 50 15.18 16.46 -4.33
CA VAL A 50 14.00 16.40 -5.19
C VAL A 50 13.03 17.50 -4.78
N PRO A 51 12.38 18.21 -5.74
CA PRO A 51 11.37 19.20 -5.40
C PRO A 51 10.29 18.61 -4.52
N THR A 52 9.77 19.42 -3.59
CA THR A 52 8.66 19.01 -2.72
C THR A 52 7.49 18.55 -3.57
N GLN A 53 7.08 17.32 -3.36
CA GLN A 53 5.93 16.72 -4.06
C GLN A 53 4.68 16.96 -3.25
N THR A 54 3.56 17.11 -3.94
CA THR A 54 2.26 17.29 -3.31
C THR A 54 1.24 16.31 -3.87
N LEU A 55 0.11 16.20 -3.21
CA LEU A 55 -1.02 15.38 -3.62
C LEU A 55 -1.97 16.13 -4.57
N LYS A 56 -1.52 17.26 -5.13
CA LYS A 56 -2.34 18.09 -6.03
C LYS A 56 -2.91 17.26 -7.18
N ASP A 57 -4.20 17.43 -7.39
CA ASP A 57 -4.98 16.74 -8.42
C ASP A 57 -5.07 15.21 -8.27
N GLN A 58 -4.64 14.65 -7.16
CA GLN A 58 -4.66 13.22 -6.85
C GLN A 58 -5.83 12.85 -5.95
N THR A 59 -6.21 11.59 -5.99
CA THR A 59 -7.18 10.95 -5.10
C THR A 59 -6.49 9.76 -4.43
N ILE A 60 -6.75 9.57 -3.15
CA ILE A 60 -6.24 8.44 -2.38
C ILE A 60 -7.36 7.45 -2.20
N TYR A 61 -7.11 6.17 -2.51
CA TYR A 61 -8.02 5.05 -2.31
C TYR A 61 -7.46 4.11 -1.25
N LEU A 62 -8.33 3.63 -0.39
CA LEU A 62 -8.04 2.64 0.65
C LEU A 62 -8.87 1.38 0.37
N TYR A 63 -8.20 0.23 0.33
CA TYR A 63 -8.83 -1.08 0.25
C TYR A 63 -8.50 -1.87 1.51
N LYS A 64 -9.47 -2.10 2.39
CA LYS A 64 -9.29 -2.91 3.60
C LYS A 64 -9.33 -4.39 3.24
N LEU A 65 -8.17 -4.97 2.99
CA LEU A 65 -8.02 -6.36 2.54
C LEU A 65 -8.39 -7.37 3.63
N PHE A 66 -8.11 -7.02 4.89
CA PHE A 66 -8.45 -7.84 6.06
C PHE A 66 -8.99 -6.95 7.17
N ASP A 67 -9.97 -7.47 7.89
CA ASP A 67 -10.31 -7.00 9.21
C ASP A 67 -9.26 -7.46 10.22
N VAL A 68 -8.97 -6.62 11.21
CA VAL A 68 -7.99 -6.91 12.24
C VAL A 68 -8.67 -6.93 13.61
N THR A 69 -8.51 -8.03 14.32
CA THR A 69 -8.83 -8.13 15.74
C THR A 69 -7.54 -8.14 16.53
N GLU A 70 -7.43 -7.28 17.51
CA GLU A 70 -6.24 -7.14 18.33
C GLU A 70 -6.49 -7.62 19.78
N SER A 71 -5.44 -8.20 20.37
CA SER A 71 -5.41 -8.59 21.79
C SER A 71 -4.03 -8.29 22.35
N GLY A 72 -3.93 -8.15 23.66
CA GLY A 72 -2.67 -7.80 24.35
C GLY A 72 -2.64 -6.36 24.82
N THR A 73 -1.45 -5.89 25.20
CA THR A 73 -1.21 -4.54 25.73
C THR A 73 -0.41 -3.69 24.75
N THR A 74 -0.46 -2.38 24.89
CA THR A 74 0.34 -1.44 24.11
C THR A 74 1.82 -1.87 24.04
N GLY A 75 2.37 -1.94 22.82
CA GLY A 75 3.73 -2.42 22.57
C GLY A 75 3.92 -3.95 22.58
N SER A 76 2.85 -4.73 22.87
CA SER A 76 2.86 -6.21 22.82
C SER A 76 1.49 -6.73 22.40
N LYS A 77 1.09 -6.39 21.16
CA LYS A 77 -0.19 -6.80 20.60
C LYS A 77 -0.07 -8.06 19.77
N ASN A 78 -1.12 -8.85 19.79
CA ASN A 78 -1.34 -9.96 18.87
C ASN A 78 -2.48 -9.58 17.92
N TYR A 79 -2.34 -9.92 16.66
CA TYR A 79 -3.31 -9.61 15.63
C TYR A 79 -3.87 -10.89 15.02
N ALA A 80 -5.19 -10.92 14.83
CA ALA A 80 -5.86 -11.92 14.02
C ALA A 80 -6.47 -11.22 12.81
N TYR A 81 -6.31 -11.82 11.62
CA TYR A 81 -6.73 -11.26 10.35
C TYR A 81 -7.89 -12.08 9.77
N THR A 82 -8.99 -11.41 9.45
CA THR A 82 -10.15 -12.00 8.77
C THR A 82 -10.24 -11.38 7.37
N VAL A 83 -10.30 -12.21 6.33
CA VAL A 83 -10.37 -11.72 4.94
C VAL A 83 -11.64 -10.91 4.73
N ASN A 84 -11.50 -9.72 4.17
CA ASN A 84 -12.65 -8.97 3.70
C ASN A 84 -13.23 -9.65 2.46
N THR A 85 -14.48 -10.07 2.56
CA THR A 85 -15.19 -10.84 1.52
C THR A 85 -15.30 -10.08 0.20
N ASP A 86 -15.36 -8.74 0.24
CA ASP A 86 -15.46 -7.90 -0.96
C ASP A 86 -14.21 -7.99 -1.85
N TYR A 87 -13.07 -8.34 -1.27
CA TYR A 87 -11.78 -8.42 -1.96
C TYR A 87 -11.25 -9.85 -2.10
N LYS A 88 -11.98 -10.85 -1.58
CA LYS A 88 -11.50 -12.25 -1.55
C LYS A 88 -11.14 -12.77 -2.93
N THR A 89 -12.01 -12.57 -3.92
CA THR A 89 -11.77 -13.02 -5.31
C THR A 89 -10.55 -12.33 -5.93
N ALA A 90 -10.37 -11.03 -5.67
CA ALA A 90 -9.19 -10.30 -6.13
C ALA A 90 -7.91 -10.85 -5.47
N LEU A 91 -7.94 -11.13 -4.17
CA LEU A 91 -6.83 -11.73 -3.44
C LEU A 91 -6.45 -13.10 -4.02
N VAL A 92 -7.42 -13.96 -4.30
CA VAL A 92 -7.18 -15.27 -4.94
C VAL A 92 -6.51 -15.08 -6.31
N SER A 93 -7.06 -14.20 -7.14
CA SER A 93 -6.54 -13.95 -8.49
C SER A 93 -5.08 -13.47 -8.47
N VAL A 94 -4.79 -12.45 -7.66
CA VAL A 94 -3.46 -11.82 -7.59
C VAL A 94 -2.44 -12.76 -6.97
N LEU A 95 -2.76 -13.43 -5.85
CA LEU A 95 -1.85 -14.38 -5.20
C LEU A 95 -1.55 -15.59 -6.09
N THR A 96 -2.55 -16.10 -6.83
CA THR A 96 -2.36 -17.18 -7.79
C THR A 96 -1.43 -16.76 -8.93
N SER A 97 -1.59 -15.55 -9.46
CA SER A 97 -0.71 -14.99 -10.49
C SER A 97 0.73 -14.90 -10.00
N LEU A 98 0.95 -14.31 -8.83
CA LEU A 98 2.28 -14.19 -8.24
C LEU A 98 2.92 -15.53 -7.94
N ARG A 99 2.14 -16.50 -7.46
CA ARG A 99 2.59 -17.86 -7.19
C ARG A 99 3.15 -18.56 -8.44
N THR A 100 2.67 -18.23 -9.63
CA THR A 100 3.19 -18.75 -10.88
C THR A 100 4.68 -18.43 -11.07
N SER A 101 5.10 -17.24 -10.65
CA SER A 101 6.51 -16.82 -10.69
C SER A 101 7.28 -17.16 -9.42
N VAL A 102 6.59 -17.33 -8.28
CA VAL A 102 7.18 -17.63 -6.97
C VAL A 102 6.38 -18.75 -6.30
N PRO A 103 6.69 -20.03 -6.60
CA PRO A 103 5.95 -21.19 -6.07
C PRO A 103 5.97 -21.36 -4.55
N THR A 104 6.83 -20.61 -3.85
CA THR A 104 6.89 -20.61 -2.38
C THR A 104 5.74 -19.84 -1.72
N ILE A 105 5.00 -19.02 -2.48
CA ILE A 105 3.78 -18.39 -1.99
C ILE A 105 2.72 -19.48 -1.80
N PRO A 106 2.12 -19.61 -0.60
CA PRO A 106 1.07 -20.60 -0.35
C PRO A 106 -0.10 -20.47 -1.32
N GLU A 107 -0.65 -21.59 -1.73
CA GLU A 107 -1.85 -21.62 -2.58
C GLU A 107 -3.07 -21.17 -1.79
N VAL A 108 -3.88 -20.31 -2.41
CA VAL A 108 -5.17 -19.89 -1.89
C VAL A 108 -6.26 -20.06 -2.94
N THR A 109 -7.45 -20.37 -2.49
CA THR A 109 -8.66 -20.52 -3.30
C THR A 109 -9.83 -19.81 -2.60
N GLU A 110 -10.97 -19.72 -3.26
CA GLU A 110 -12.19 -19.16 -2.63
C GLU A 110 -12.63 -19.92 -1.36
N SER A 111 -12.23 -21.19 -1.21
CA SER A 111 -12.53 -22.01 -0.03
C SER A 111 -11.44 -21.94 1.06
N SER A 112 -10.35 -21.21 0.82
CA SER A 112 -9.29 -21.08 1.80
C SER A 112 -9.74 -20.32 3.04
N THR A 113 -9.13 -20.70 4.19
CA THR A 113 -9.39 -20.05 5.47
C THR A 113 -8.67 -18.70 5.58
N ASP A 114 -9.09 -17.86 6.51
CA ASP A 114 -8.45 -16.57 6.81
C ASP A 114 -6.97 -16.74 7.16
N GLU A 115 -6.64 -17.81 7.89
CA GLU A 115 -5.24 -18.15 8.22
C GLU A 115 -4.42 -18.47 6.96
N GLN A 116 -4.98 -19.18 5.99
CA GLN A 116 -4.28 -19.47 4.73
C GLN A 116 -4.03 -18.21 3.91
N PHE A 117 -5.00 -17.32 3.82
CA PHE A 117 -4.84 -16.02 3.16
C PHE A 117 -3.78 -15.16 3.87
N SER A 118 -3.85 -15.03 5.19
CA SER A 118 -2.88 -14.23 5.94
C SER A 118 -1.46 -14.77 5.81
N LYS A 119 -1.27 -16.09 5.81
CA LYS A 119 0.03 -16.74 5.54
C LYS A 119 0.54 -16.47 4.12
N ALA A 120 -0.35 -16.52 3.12
CA ALA A 120 0.02 -16.24 1.73
C ALA A 120 0.48 -14.79 1.57
N VAL A 121 -0.27 -13.83 2.13
CA VAL A 121 0.11 -12.40 2.09
C VAL A 121 1.40 -12.16 2.89
N ALA A 122 1.56 -12.75 4.08
CA ALA A 122 2.78 -12.62 4.86
C ALA A 122 4.03 -13.17 4.14
N SER A 123 3.88 -14.24 3.35
CA SER A 123 4.98 -14.82 2.59
C SER A 123 5.54 -13.93 1.48
N LEU A 124 4.74 -12.93 1.04
CA LEU A 124 5.16 -11.98 -0.02
C LEU A 124 6.40 -11.19 0.36
N GLU A 125 6.60 -10.93 1.64
CA GLU A 125 7.78 -10.24 2.12
C GLU A 125 9.05 -11.06 1.93
N THR A 126 9.05 -12.27 2.47
CA THR A 126 10.20 -13.18 2.31
C THR A 126 10.49 -13.43 0.83
N ALA A 127 9.46 -13.45 0.00
CA ALA A 127 9.57 -13.56 -1.45
C ALA A 127 9.99 -12.27 -2.15
N GLY A 128 10.03 -11.11 -1.46
CA GLY A 128 10.30 -9.80 -2.05
C GLY A 128 9.22 -9.31 -3.03
N LYS A 129 7.97 -9.76 -2.83
CA LYS A 129 6.84 -9.55 -3.75
C LYS A 129 5.75 -8.61 -3.22
N VAL A 130 5.98 -7.92 -2.12
CA VAL A 130 4.99 -6.99 -1.53
C VAL A 130 4.59 -5.89 -2.51
N GLN A 131 5.56 -5.30 -3.22
CA GLN A 131 5.27 -4.22 -4.17
C GLN A 131 4.58 -4.76 -5.43
N ASP A 132 4.99 -5.92 -5.93
CA ASP A 132 4.34 -6.57 -7.08
C ASP A 132 2.88 -6.87 -6.73
N PHE A 133 2.62 -7.44 -5.56
CA PHE A 133 1.26 -7.69 -5.07
C PHE A 133 0.43 -6.40 -5.00
N ALA A 134 0.97 -5.33 -4.42
CA ALA A 134 0.25 -4.07 -4.31
C ALA A 134 -0.09 -3.47 -5.69
N ASN A 135 0.83 -3.57 -6.65
CA ASN A 135 0.62 -3.12 -8.03
C ASN A 135 -0.42 -3.98 -8.76
N ASP A 136 -0.32 -5.30 -8.63
CA ASP A 136 -1.22 -6.24 -9.30
C ASP A 136 -2.63 -6.14 -8.72
N PHE A 137 -2.77 -6.03 -7.39
CA PHE A 137 -4.07 -5.82 -6.76
C PHE A 137 -4.70 -4.50 -7.22
N THR A 138 -3.92 -3.41 -7.24
CA THR A 138 -4.40 -2.11 -7.72
C THR A 138 -4.83 -2.20 -9.18
N THR A 139 -4.05 -2.85 -10.02
CA THR A 139 -4.40 -3.07 -11.43
C THR A 139 -5.70 -3.85 -11.54
N TYR A 140 -5.84 -4.94 -10.78
CA TYR A 140 -7.07 -5.72 -10.75
C TYR A 140 -8.27 -4.85 -10.33
N ALA A 141 -8.14 -4.09 -9.25
CA ALA A 141 -9.20 -3.24 -8.71
C ALA A 141 -9.68 -2.20 -9.74
N LEU A 142 -8.78 -1.64 -10.52
CA LEU A 142 -9.08 -0.57 -11.49
C LEU A 142 -9.60 -1.11 -12.83
N THR A 143 -9.18 -2.31 -13.24
CA THR A 143 -9.46 -2.84 -14.59
C THR A 143 -10.52 -3.93 -14.62
N HIS A 144 -10.81 -4.55 -13.47
CA HIS A 144 -11.86 -5.57 -13.36
C HIS A 144 -13.24 -4.99 -13.67
N SER A 145 -14.15 -5.81 -14.16
CA SER A 145 -15.54 -5.40 -14.44
C SER A 145 -16.52 -6.30 -13.66
N PRO A 146 -17.32 -5.75 -12.74
CA PRO A 146 -17.30 -4.36 -12.26
C PRO A 146 -16.00 -4.01 -11.53
N LYS A 147 -15.63 -2.72 -11.52
CA LYS A 147 -14.48 -2.24 -10.72
C LYS A 147 -14.72 -2.49 -9.24
N LEU A 148 -13.65 -2.80 -8.52
CA LEU A 148 -13.76 -2.93 -7.07
C LEU A 148 -13.95 -1.55 -6.43
N GLU A 149 -14.95 -1.45 -5.57
CA GLU A 149 -15.15 -0.26 -4.76
C GLU A 149 -14.10 -0.19 -3.64
N ALA A 150 -13.54 1.00 -3.43
CA ALA A 150 -12.62 1.21 -2.32
C ALA A 150 -13.40 1.29 -0.99
N THR A 151 -12.80 0.81 0.09
CA THR A 151 -13.37 0.94 1.45
C THR A 151 -13.53 2.40 1.86
N ALA A 152 -12.56 3.24 1.47
CA ALA A 152 -12.63 4.69 1.63
C ALA A 152 -11.79 5.37 0.54
N HIS A 153 -12.11 6.62 0.23
CA HIS A 153 -11.32 7.43 -0.69
C HIS A 153 -11.39 8.90 -0.30
N SER A 154 -10.40 9.68 -0.73
CA SER A 154 -10.45 11.13 -0.64
C SER A 154 -11.18 11.72 -1.84
N GLU A 155 -11.65 12.96 -1.73
CA GLU A 155 -11.91 13.77 -2.91
C GLU A 155 -10.59 14.07 -3.64
N LYS A 156 -10.68 14.69 -4.81
CA LYS A 156 -9.52 15.20 -5.54
C LYS A 156 -8.83 16.28 -4.70
N LEU A 157 -7.55 16.06 -4.38
CA LEU A 157 -6.83 16.87 -3.41
C LEU A 157 -6.24 18.15 -4.03
N GLY A 158 -6.09 19.18 -3.19
CA GLY A 158 -5.36 20.40 -3.51
C GLY A 158 -3.85 20.25 -3.32
N ASP A 159 -3.16 21.38 -3.25
CA ASP A 159 -1.70 21.45 -3.08
C ASP A 159 -1.30 21.22 -1.62
N VAL A 160 -1.39 19.96 -1.20
CA VAL A 160 -1.08 19.49 0.17
C VAL A 160 -0.06 18.35 0.11
N THR A 161 0.73 18.19 1.18
CA THR A 161 1.73 17.13 1.30
C THR A 161 1.23 15.94 2.12
N SER A 162 0.05 16.05 2.70
CA SER A 162 -0.55 14.98 3.49
C SER A 162 -2.08 15.04 3.44
N TYR A 163 -2.71 13.88 3.67
CA TYR A 163 -4.15 13.77 3.85
C TYR A 163 -4.47 12.80 4.99
N LYS A 164 -5.44 13.13 5.83
CA LYS A 164 -5.84 12.31 6.98
C LYS A 164 -7.22 11.74 6.78
N PHE A 165 -7.31 10.43 6.75
CA PHE A 165 -8.57 9.70 6.91
C PHE A 165 -8.91 9.59 8.39
N THR A 166 -10.19 9.67 8.69
CA THR A 166 -10.76 9.46 10.03
C THR A 166 -11.82 8.38 9.96
N SER A 167 -12.23 7.89 11.12
CA SER A 167 -13.31 6.90 11.22
C SER A 167 -13.03 5.60 10.45
N LEU A 168 -11.78 5.14 10.47
CA LEU A 168 -11.41 3.85 9.91
C LEU A 168 -11.57 2.73 10.94
N ASP A 169 -11.97 1.56 10.48
CA ASP A 169 -11.89 0.33 11.27
C ASP A 169 -10.44 -0.15 11.32
N ALA A 170 -10.10 -0.90 12.37
CA ALA A 170 -8.82 -1.61 12.37
C ALA A 170 -8.77 -2.61 11.23
N GLY A 171 -7.66 -2.64 10.51
CA GLY A 171 -7.56 -3.49 9.32
C GLY A 171 -6.18 -3.49 8.69
N TYR A 172 -6.00 -4.39 7.74
CA TYR A 172 -4.85 -4.39 6.85
C TYR A 172 -5.25 -3.77 5.52
N TYR A 173 -4.67 -2.62 5.23
CA TYR A 173 -5.07 -1.78 4.11
C TYR A 173 -4.03 -1.74 3.01
N LEU A 174 -4.51 -1.75 1.77
CA LEU A 174 -3.77 -1.27 0.62
C LEU A 174 -4.14 0.20 0.39
N VAL A 175 -3.13 1.05 0.34
CA VAL A 175 -3.25 2.48 0.02
C VAL A 175 -2.78 2.69 -1.40
N TYR A 176 -3.59 3.31 -2.23
CA TYR A 176 -3.27 3.67 -3.61
C TYR A 176 -3.49 5.15 -3.86
N VAL A 177 -2.53 5.81 -4.50
CA VAL A 177 -2.63 7.23 -4.89
C VAL A 177 -2.60 7.36 -6.40
N THR A 178 -3.58 8.07 -6.96
CA THR A 178 -3.69 8.32 -8.40
C THR A 178 -2.64 9.30 -8.91
N GLY A 179 -2.46 9.37 -10.23
CA GLY A 179 -1.72 10.44 -10.90
C GLY A 179 -0.20 10.28 -10.94
N GLY A 180 0.35 9.21 -10.37
CA GLY A 180 1.76 8.88 -10.52
C GLY A 180 2.08 8.26 -11.88
N LYS A 181 3.35 8.36 -12.33
CA LYS A 181 3.84 7.67 -13.53
C LYS A 181 3.85 6.14 -13.36
N SER A 182 4.00 5.69 -12.13
CA SER A 182 3.88 4.29 -11.73
C SER A 182 2.81 4.17 -10.64
N ILE A 183 2.25 2.98 -10.48
CA ILE A 183 1.30 2.70 -9.40
C ILE A 183 2.01 2.92 -8.06
N GLN A 184 1.50 3.86 -7.28
CA GLN A 184 1.99 4.16 -5.94
C GLN A 184 1.03 3.53 -4.94
N SER A 185 1.38 2.34 -4.50
CA SER A 185 0.60 1.61 -3.51
C SER A 185 1.48 1.12 -2.37
N SER A 186 0.90 1.00 -1.21
CA SER A 186 1.53 0.50 0.00
C SER A 186 0.55 -0.33 0.81
N LEU A 187 1.07 -1.27 1.56
CA LEU A 187 0.31 -2.14 2.45
C LEU A 187 0.68 -1.84 3.89
N LEU A 188 -0.30 -1.69 4.77
CA LEU A 188 -0.07 -1.44 6.18
C LEU A 188 -1.25 -1.89 7.05
N THR A 189 -0.95 -2.21 8.31
CA THR A 189 -1.98 -2.33 9.35
C THR A 189 -2.37 -0.93 9.82
N VAL A 190 -3.66 -0.69 9.97
CA VAL A 190 -4.23 0.52 10.59
C VAL A 190 -4.89 0.12 11.89
N ASP A 191 -4.42 0.68 12.96
CA ASP A 191 -4.94 0.53 14.32
C ASP A 191 -4.65 1.81 15.13
N ASN A 192 -4.82 1.76 16.45
CA ASN A 192 -4.54 2.92 17.31
C ASN A 192 -3.04 3.25 17.46
N GLU A 193 -2.14 2.38 17.03
CA GLU A 193 -0.68 2.59 17.06
C GLU A 193 -0.11 2.92 15.68
N HIS A 194 -0.69 2.34 14.61
CA HIS A 194 -0.22 2.48 13.23
C HIS A 194 -1.15 3.43 12.45
N THR A 195 -0.81 4.71 12.47
CA THR A 195 -1.68 5.80 11.98
C THR A 195 -1.07 6.60 10.82
N THR A 196 0.07 6.19 10.28
CA THR A 196 0.79 6.97 9.26
C THR A 196 1.43 6.09 8.21
N VAL A 197 1.33 6.50 6.95
CA VAL A 197 2.06 5.93 5.83
C VAL A 197 2.78 7.04 5.05
N ASP A 198 4.04 6.79 4.73
CA ASP A 198 4.86 7.69 3.93
C ASP A 198 5.03 7.11 2.52
N LEU A 199 4.42 7.73 1.54
CA LEU A 199 4.56 7.38 0.15
C LEU A 199 5.71 8.18 -0.47
N LYS A 200 6.57 7.50 -1.22
CA LYS A 200 7.57 8.15 -2.06
C LYS A 200 6.93 8.38 -3.43
N THR A 201 6.71 9.63 -3.76
CA THR A 201 6.33 10.00 -5.13
C THR A 201 7.58 10.20 -5.95
N GLU A 202 7.68 9.53 -7.10
CA GLU A 202 8.66 9.88 -8.12
C GLU A 202 7.96 10.84 -9.09
N ALA A 203 8.23 12.15 -8.95
CA ALA A 203 7.82 13.07 -10.00
C ALA A 203 8.66 12.79 -11.24
N PRO A 204 8.05 12.70 -12.41
CA PRO A 204 8.82 12.79 -13.65
C PRO A 204 9.49 14.16 -13.70
N SER A 205 10.80 14.23 -13.59
CA SER A 205 11.55 15.44 -13.91
C SER A 205 11.83 15.43 -15.41
N ILE A 206 11.37 16.45 -16.11
CA ILE A 206 11.76 16.69 -17.48
C ILE A 206 12.74 17.86 -17.46
N GLU A 207 13.99 17.59 -17.75
CA GLU A 207 14.99 18.61 -17.95
C GLU A 207 15.12 18.87 -19.46
N LYS A 208 14.89 20.11 -19.88
CA LYS A 208 15.09 20.54 -21.26
C LYS A 208 16.32 21.44 -21.32
N ILE A 209 17.39 20.93 -21.92
CA ILE A 209 18.66 21.63 -22.05
C ILE A 209 18.82 22.07 -23.53
N ALA A 210 19.00 23.37 -23.74
CA ALA A 210 19.39 23.89 -25.06
C ALA A 210 20.90 23.76 -25.24
N ASN A 211 21.35 23.45 -26.44
CA ASN A 211 22.78 23.38 -26.78
C ASN A 211 23.45 24.75 -26.89
N LYS A 212 22.68 25.85 -26.84
CA LYS A 212 23.16 27.22 -26.91
C LYS A 212 22.42 28.10 -25.91
N GLU A 213 23.13 28.97 -25.21
CA GLU A 213 22.56 29.94 -24.27
C GLU A 213 22.00 31.17 -24.98
N THR A 214 22.60 31.54 -26.11
CA THR A 214 22.19 32.68 -26.98
C THR A 214 22.14 32.24 -28.42
N VAL A 215 21.18 32.78 -29.17
CA VAL A 215 20.97 32.45 -30.59
C VAL A 215 20.75 33.71 -31.42
N ASN A 216 21.18 33.66 -32.68
CA ASN A 216 20.88 34.66 -33.69
C ASN A 216 19.78 34.18 -34.63
N ILE A 217 19.20 35.11 -35.40
CA ILE A 217 18.18 34.75 -36.40
C ILE A 217 18.81 33.81 -37.44
N GLY A 218 18.20 32.60 -37.58
CA GLY A 218 18.68 31.55 -38.49
C GLY A 218 19.49 30.44 -37.79
N ASP A 219 19.81 30.56 -36.52
CA ASP A 219 20.49 29.50 -35.76
C ASP A 219 19.57 28.30 -35.51
N VAL A 220 20.15 27.12 -35.65
CA VAL A 220 19.48 25.87 -35.23
C VAL A 220 19.76 25.63 -33.75
N VAL A 221 18.69 25.48 -32.95
CA VAL A 221 18.76 25.11 -31.52
C VAL A 221 18.32 23.67 -31.37
N THR A 222 19.21 22.86 -30.83
CA THR A 222 18.90 21.47 -30.47
C THR A 222 18.61 21.38 -28.99
N TYR A 223 17.50 20.75 -28.63
CA TYR A 223 17.14 20.50 -27.25
C TYR A 223 17.35 19.03 -26.90
N THR A 224 17.99 18.77 -25.77
CA THR A 224 18.05 17.46 -25.17
C THR A 224 17.01 17.39 -24.04
N VAL A 225 16.15 16.40 -24.09
CA VAL A 225 15.16 16.10 -23.03
C VAL A 225 15.64 14.84 -22.31
N LYS A 226 15.79 14.93 -21.00
CA LYS A 226 16.21 13.82 -20.12
C LYS A 226 15.10 13.45 -19.16
#